data_c2b672701907ef5c1880132f30874f30
#
_entry.id   c2b672701907ef5c1880132f30874f30
#
_cell.length_a   1.000
_cell.length_b   1.000
_cell.length_c   1.000
_cell.angle_alpha   90.00
_cell.angle_beta   90.00
_cell.angle_gamma   90.00
#
_symmetry.space_group_name_H-M   'P 1'
#
loop_
_entity.id
_entity.type
_entity.pdbx_description
1 polymer ?
#
loop_
_entity_poly.entity_id
_entity_poly.type
_entity_poly.pdbx_seq_one_letter_code
_entity_poly.pdbx_strand_id
1 'polypeptide(L)'
;SLALASPKRPADLEQMPEDSPSEVRAKERAWSNIRKEQERDIQTIAADVWVGAFLLPKTSGADIPTTSLLEGLANGFASIDEPAVAAARAACRAAGVFHWPLRFPEAMAEGGFHCVLGNPPWEKIKLQEKEYFSARCPAIAAASNTAERTHLIQLLKEGKMSHHQEGTEGAPAPWEQTLFRQYEAALRLAGAESLFYHVPAQDGGRFPLTGVGDVNLYALFAELDGQLRRPDGRAGFIVPTGIATDDSTKAFFQSIVQGRQLASLYDFENKELFPAVHKSYKFSLITLS
;
A
#
# COMPACT_ATOMS: atom_id res chain seq x y z
N SER A 1 0.32 14.27 18.99
CA SER A 1 -0.11 14.62 17.62
C SER A 1 0.77 15.76 17.14
N LEU A 2 1.64 15.48 16.19
CA LEU A 2 2.35 16.51 15.44
C LEU A 2 1.31 17.35 14.70
N ALA A 3 1.15 18.63 15.11
CA ALA A 3 0.37 19.58 14.35
C ALA A 3 1.11 19.86 13.04
N LEU A 4 0.67 19.21 11.98
CA LEU A 4 1.26 19.28 10.66
C LEU A 4 0.91 20.65 10.04
N ALA A 5 1.85 21.60 10.03
CA ALA A 5 1.73 22.78 9.17
C ALA A 5 1.92 22.30 7.72
N SER A 6 0.85 22.31 6.94
CA SER A 6 0.88 21.85 5.55
C SER A 6 1.79 22.71 4.67
N PRO A 7 2.65 22.11 3.82
CA PRO A 7 3.38 22.89 2.82
C PRO A 7 2.39 23.59 1.88
N LYS A 8 2.53 24.89 1.75
CA LYS A 8 1.64 25.70 0.90
C LYS A 8 1.87 25.30 -0.56
N ARG A 9 0.85 24.83 -1.22
CA ARG A 9 0.81 24.74 -2.67
C ARG A 9 0.72 26.19 -3.20
N PRO A 10 1.48 26.62 -4.21
CA PRO A 10 1.24 27.93 -4.79
C PRO A 10 -0.18 27.96 -5.36
N ALA A 11 -1.02 28.86 -4.84
CA ALA A 11 -2.40 29.07 -5.31
C ALA A 11 -2.47 29.36 -6.82
N ASP A 12 -1.34 29.69 -7.42
CA ASP A 12 -1.22 30.08 -8.81
C ASP A 12 -1.22 28.91 -9.81
N LEU A 13 -0.96 27.66 -9.37
CA LEU A 13 -0.84 26.53 -10.33
C LEU A 13 -2.15 26.24 -11.06
N GLU A 14 -3.28 26.33 -10.36
CA GLU A 14 -4.61 26.11 -10.96
C GLU A 14 -5.01 27.22 -11.91
N GLN A 15 -4.49 28.44 -11.67
CA GLN A 15 -4.75 29.62 -12.51
C GLN A 15 -3.80 29.71 -13.71
N MET A 16 -2.76 28.86 -13.78
CA MET A 16 -1.87 28.85 -14.93
C MET A 16 -2.61 28.42 -16.20
N PRO A 17 -2.47 29.16 -17.30
CA PRO A 17 -3.10 28.81 -18.57
C PRO A 17 -2.54 27.49 -19.12
N GLU A 18 -3.36 26.78 -19.88
CA GLU A 18 -3.05 25.48 -20.49
C GLU A 18 -3.58 25.36 -21.93
N ASP A 19 -3.81 26.50 -22.58
CA ASP A 19 -4.37 26.58 -23.93
C ASP A 19 -3.35 26.28 -25.05
N SER A 20 -2.06 26.29 -24.71
CA SER A 20 -0.97 26.00 -25.64
C SER A 20 0.03 24.97 -25.09
N PRO A 21 0.75 24.24 -25.99
CA PRO A 21 1.78 23.28 -25.56
C PRO A 21 2.92 23.91 -24.74
N SER A 22 3.18 25.21 -24.90
CA SER A 22 4.18 25.95 -24.10
C SER A 22 3.69 26.21 -22.69
N GLU A 23 2.43 26.53 -22.51
CA GLU A 23 1.79 26.77 -21.21
C GLU A 23 1.65 25.47 -20.43
N VAL A 24 1.22 24.38 -21.08
CA VAL A 24 1.20 23.05 -20.46
C VAL A 24 2.59 22.66 -19.92
N ARG A 25 3.66 22.83 -20.73
CA ARG A 25 5.03 22.59 -20.28
C ARG A 25 5.48 23.51 -19.15
N ALA A 26 4.99 24.76 -19.10
CA ALA A 26 5.27 25.65 -17.98
C ALA A 26 4.59 25.17 -16.69
N LYS A 27 3.33 24.75 -16.79
CA LYS A 27 2.56 24.17 -15.68
C LYS A 27 3.18 22.87 -15.16
N GLU A 28 3.64 21.98 -16.05
CA GLU A 28 4.39 20.76 -15.68
C GLU A 28 5.69 21.07 -14.91
N ARG A 29 6.46 22.09 -15.36
CA ARG A 29 7.67 22.51 -14.65
C ARG A 29 7.35 23.07 -13.26
N ALA A 30 6.31 23.90 -13.15
CA ALA A 30 5.85 24.43 -11.86
C ALA A 30 5.43 23.28 -10.93
N TRP A 31 4.64 22.33 -11.42
CA TRP A 31 4.26 21.13 -10.68
C TRP A 31 5.48 20.29 -10.23
N SER A 32 6.45 20.09 -11.14
CA SER A 32 7.68 19.37 -10.82
C SER A 32 8.47 20.03 -9.69
N ASN A 33 8.52 21.37 -9.66
CA ASN A 33 9.19 22.10 -8.60
C ASN A 33 8.47 21.96 -7.25
N ILE A 34 7.14 22.07 -7.24
CA ILE A 34 6.32 21.85 -6.04
C ILE A 34 6.58 20.45 -5.48
N ARG A 35 6.59 19.42 -6.33
CA ARG A 35 6.88 18.05 -5.89
C ARG A 35 8.26 17.92 -5.25
N LYS A 36 9.29 18.56 -5.84
CA LYS A 36 10.65 18.54 -5.28
C LYS A 36 10.72 19.24 -3.92
N GLU A 37 9.97 20.33 -3.73
CA GLU A 37 9.86 21.02 -2.45
C GLU A 37 9.15 20.13 -1.40
N GLN A 38 8.02 19.51 -1.76
CA GLN A 38 7.32 18.57 -0.90
C GLN A 38 8.20 17.37 -0.49
N GLU A 39 9.03 16.87 -1.39
CA GLU A 39 9.96 15.76 -1.10
C GLU A 39 11.08 16.17 -0.13
N ARG A 40 11.41 17.46 -0.04
CA ARG A 40 12.41 18.01 0.89
C ARG A 40 11.81 18.47 2.21
N ASP A 41 10.49 18.51 2.30
CA ASP A 41 9.80 18.92 3.51
C ASP A 41 10.05 17.92 4.64
N ILE A 42 10.37 18.45 5.83
CA ILE A 42 10.70 17.64 7.01
C ILE A 42 9.56 16.70 7.41
N GLN A 43 8.30 17.09 7.18
CA GLN A 43 7.14 16.27 7.48
C GLN A 43 7.04 15.06 6.55
N THR A 44 7.32 15.27 5.25
CA THR A 44 7.39 14.18 4.28
C THR A 44 8.53 13.22 4.65
N ILE A 45 9.69 13.76 5.03
CA ILE A 45 10.84 12.95 5.47
C ILE A 45 10.49 12.16 6.73
N ALA A 46 9.89 12.78 7.73
CA ALA A 46 9.48 12.11 8.96
C ALA A 46 8.43 11.01 8.71
N ALA A 47 7.48 11.26 7.82
CA ALA A 47 6.49 10.27 7.41
C ALA A 47 7.13 9.08 6.67
N ASP A 48 8.07 9.35 5.75
CA ASP A 48 8.87 8.31 5.10
C ASP A 48 9.71 7.50 6.10
N VAL A 49 10.31 8.15 7.09
CA VAL A 49 11.10 7.50 8.15
C VAL A 49 10.23 6.56 8.98
N TRP A 50 9.02 7.01 9.35
CA TRP A 50 8.09 6.19 10.12
C TRP A 50 7.61 4.95 9.33
N VAL A 51 7.15 5.12 8.09
CA VAL A 51 6.71 4.01 7.24
C VAL A 51 7.87 3.11 6.85
N GLY A 52 9.02 3.71 6.47
CA GLY A 52 10.23 3.00 6.08
C GLY A 52 10.77 2.10 7.20
N ALA A 53 10.54 2.47 8.47
CA ALA A 53 10.88 1.61 9.60
C ALA A 53 10.17 0.24 9.55
N PHE A 54 8.98 0.12 8.98
CA PHE A 54 8.33 -1.18 8.75
C PHE A 54 8.89 -1.89 7.52
N LEU A 55 9.16 -1.15 6.45
CA LEU A 55 9.58 -1.71 5.15
C LEU A 55 11.01 -2.23 5.13
N LEU A 56 11.90 -1.69 5.97
CA LEU A 56 13.31 -2.07 6.00
C LEU A 56 13.53 -3.46 6.66
N PRO A 57 14.49 -4.25 6.16
CA PRO A 57 14.88 -5.50 6.80
C PRO A 57 15.54 -5.25 8.15
N LYS A 58 15.10 -5.98 9.19
CA LYS A 58 15.62 -5.88 10.56
C LYS A 58 16.83 -6.80 10.74
N THR A 59 17.93 -6.51 10.05
CA THR A 59 19.17 -7.28 10.14
C THR A 59 20.23 -6.56 10.96
N SER A 60 21.16 -7.30 11.53
CA SER A 60 22.29 -6.72 12.27
C SER A 60 23.12 -5.81 11.36
N GLY A 61 23.43 -4.60 11.83
CA GLY A 61 24.19 -3.60 11.07
C GLY A 61 23.40 -2.85 10.00
N ALA A 62 22.09 -3.07 9.87
CA ALA A 62 21.25 -2.26 8.97
C ALA A 62 20.95 -0.89 9.57
N ASP A 63 20.94 0.14 8.72
CA ASP A 63 20.53 1.50 9.06
C ASP A 63 19.00 1.57 9.23
N ILE A 64 18.52 1.22 10.43
CA ILE A 64 17.09 1.17 10.72
C ILE A 64 16.69 2.41 11.50
N PRO A 65 15.63 3.13 11.06
CA PRO A 65 15.10 4.24 11.82
C PRO A 65 14.64 3.82 13.22
N THR A 66 14.92 4.67 14.19
CA THR A 66 14.48 4.53 15.58
C THR A 66 13.47 5.61 15.93
N THR A 67 12.73 5.40 17.03
CA THR A 67 11.83 6.43 17.58
C THR A 67 12.59 7.72 17.90
N SER A 68 13.81 7.60 18.47
CA SER A 68 14.67 8.76 18.77
C SER A 68 15.07 9.54 17.53
N LEU A 69 15.33 8.86 16.40
CA LEU A 69 15.61 9.54 15.13
C LEU A 69 14.37 10.31 14.65
N LEU A 70 13.20 9.67 14.70
CA LEU A 70 11.95 10.31 14.29
C LEU A 70 11.62 11.55 15.14
N GLU A 71 11.75 11.44 16.46
CA GLU A 71 11.59 12.55 17.39
C GLU A 71 12.63 13.65 17.16
N GLY A 72 13.88 13.25 16.91
CA GLY A 72 14.98 14.16 16.59
C GLY A 72 14.73 14.96 15.31
N LEU A 73 14.23 14.32 14.26
CA LEU A 73 13.82 14.99 13.01
C LEU A 73 12.69 15.97 13.26
N ALA A 74 11.65 15.54 13.99
CA ALA A 74 10.48 16.37 14.27
C ALA A 74 10.82 17.63 15.09
N ASN A 75 11.84 17.55 15.94
CA ASN A 75 12.28 18.66 16.81
C ASN A 75 13.52 19.40 16.29
N GLY A 76 14.04 19.05 15.10
CA GLY A 76 15.20 19.69 14.47
C GLY A 76 16.55 19.34 15.12
N PHE A 77 16.64 18.25 15.88
CA PHE A 77 17.86 17.78 16.55
C PHE A 77 18.60 16.67 15.79
N ALA A 78 17.93 16.00 14.82
CA ALA A 78 18.54 14.98 13.97
C ALA A 78 18.72 15.51 12.54
N SER A 79 19.78 15.01 11.88
CA SER A 79 20.05 15.36 10.48
C SER A 79 19.19 14.54 9.52
N ILE A 80 18.75 15.18 8.45
CA ILE A 80 18.12 14.50 7.32
C ILE A 80 19.11 13.67 6.49
N ASP A 81 20.41 13.87 6.69
CA ASP A 81 21.48 13.16 6.01
C ASP A 81 21.88 11.85 6.70
N GLU A 82 21.20 11.48 7.79
CA GLU A 82 21.40 10.19 8.46
C GLU A 82 21.17 9.02 7.48
N PRO A 83 22.06 8.00 7.47
CA PRO A 83 21.92 6.83 6.60
C PRO A 83 20.56 6.15 6.73
N ALA A 84 20.01 6.07 7.94
CA ALA A 84 18.69 5.49 8.20
C ALA A 84 17.56 6.26 7.54
N VAL A 85 17.68 7.61 7.42
CA VAL A 85 16.71 8.45 6.68
C VAL A 85 16.76 8.11 5.19
N ALA A 86 17.97 8.05 4.62
CA ALA A 86 18.13 7.71 3.20
C ALA A 86 17.59 6.32 2.87
N ALA A 87 17.87 5.33 3.72
CA ALA A 87 17.38 3.96 3.59
C ALA A 87 15.85 3.89 3.67
N ALA A 88 15.23 4.54 4.65
CA ALA A 88 13.78 4.59 4.82
C ALA A 88 13.09 5.20 3.60
N ARG A 89 13.58 6.33 3.12
CA ARG A 89 13.05 7.02 1.93
C ARG A 89 13.20 6.18 0.66
N ALA A 90 14.31 5.47 0.52
CA ALA A 90 14.51 4.55 -0.59
C ALA A 90 13.49 3.40 -0.56
N ALA A 91 13.24 2.81 0.63
CA ALA A 91 12.24 1.76 0.82
C ALA A 91 10.82 2.27 0.51
N CYS A 92 10.45 3.46 0.99
CA CYS A 92 9.16 4.08 0.68
C CYS A 92 8.97 4.33 -0.83
N ARG A 93 9.99 4.84 -1.52
CA ARG A 93 9.93 5.01 -2.99
C ARG A 93 9.75 3.68 -3.71
N ALA A 94 10.49 2.66 -3.31
CA ALA A 94 10.38 1.32 -3.92
C ALA A 94 9.01 0.68 -3.70
N ALA A 95 8.38 0.92 -2.55
CA ALA A 95 7.04 0.43 -2.21
C ALA A 95 5.90 1.33 -2.74
N GLY A 96 6.21 2.46 -3.37
CA GLY A 96 5.20 3.39 -3.88
C GLY A 96 4.39 4.10 -2.78
N VAL A 97 4.98 4.31 -1.60
CA VAL A 97 4.31 4.97 -0.47
C VAL A 97 3.81 6.36 -0.85
N PHE A 98 2.58 6.66 -0.46
CA PHE A 98 1.91 7.92 -0.77
C PHE A 98 1.25 8.53 0.47
N HIS A 99 1.68 9.73 0.84
CA HIS A 99 1.17 10.45 2.01
C HIS A 99 0.07 11.44 1.60
N TRP A 100 -1.18 11.01 1.58
CA TRP A 100 -2.34 11.83 1.17
C TRP A 100 -2.38 13.22 1.81
N PRO A 101 -2.24 13.37 3.15
CA PRO A 101 -2.30 14.70 3.78
C PRO A 101 -1.19 15.65 3.35
N LEU A 102 -0.01 15.11 3.01
CA LEU A 102 1.14 15.91 2.61
C LEU A 102 1.13 16.23 1.10
N ARG A 103 0.40 15.42 0.33
CA ARG A 103 0.24 15.62 -1.13
C ARG A 103 -0.93 16.55 -1.47
N PHE A 104 -1.96 16.56 -0.64
CA PHE A 104 -3.16 17.37 -0.81
C PHE A 104 -3.48 18.19 0.46
N PRO A 105 -2.55 19.08 0.89
CA PRO A 105 -2.69 19.81 2.13
C PRO A 105 -3.93 20.71 2.17
N GLU A 106 -4.30 21.33 1.03
CA GLU A 106 -5.49 22.19 0.96
C GLU A 106 -6.77 21.40 1.19
N ALA A 107 -6.93 20.26 0.49
CA ALA A 107 -8.10 19.40 0.71
C ALA A 107 -8.20 18.91 2.15
N MET A 108 -7.06 18.57 2.77
CA MET A 108 -7.04 18.14 4.17
C MET A 108 -7.32 19.30 5.15
N ALA A 109 -6.91 20.53 4.82
CA ALA A 109 -7.23 21.72 5.60
C ALA A 109 -8.73 22.04 5.57
N GLU A 110 -9.43 21.67 4.51
CA GLU A 110 -10.89 21.75 4.36
C GLU A 110 -11.64 20.54 4.97
N GLY A 111 -10.91 19.62 5.61
CA GLY A 111 -11.47 18.44 6.26
C GLY A 111 -11.54 17.20 5.36
N GLY A 112 -10.95 17.22 4.16
CA GLY A 112 -10.87 16.11 3.21
C GLY A 112 -11.42 16.42 1.83
N PHE A 113 -11.58 15.38 1.03
CA PHE A 113 -12.13 15.49 -0.34
C PHE A 113 -13.65 15.55 -0.35
N HIS A 114 -14.22 16.34 -1.23
CA HIS A 114 -15.67 16.40 -1.48
C HIS A 114 -16.21 15.08 -2.03
N CYS A 115 -15.40 14.40 -2.86
CA CYS A 115 -15.74 13.13 -3.47
C CYS A 115 -14.51 12.23 -3.55
N VAL A 116 -14.65 10.99 -3.08
CA VAL A 116 -13.66 9.92 -3.23
C VAL A 116 -14.33 8.79 -3.99
N LEU A 117 -13.77 8.39 -5.13
CA LEU A 117 -14.27 7.28 -5.94
C LEU A 117 -13.15 6.27 -6.18
N GLY A 118 -13.45 4.99 -5.96
CA GLY A 118 -12.46 3.94 -6.15
C GLY A 118 -13.04 2.59 -6.54
N ASN A 119 -12.20 1.84 -7.24
CA ASN A 119 -12.33 0.39 -7.37
C ASN A 119 -11.02 -0.19 -6.82
N PRO A 120 -10.93 -0.40 -5.50
CA PRO A 120 -9.71 -0.88 -4.88
C PRO A 120 -9.39 -2.31 -5.32
N PRO A 121 -8.13 -2.77 -5.19
CA PRO A 121 -7.77 -4.16 -5.45
C PRO A 121 -8.49 -5.09 -4.46
N TRP A 122 -8.92 -6.26 -4.92
CA TRP A 122 -9.65 -7.26 -4.11
C TRP A 122 -8.75 -8.35 -3.56
N GLU A 123 -7.47 -8.13 -3.54
CA GLU A 123 -6.44 -9.09 -3.18
C GLU A 123 -6.16 -9.09 -1.67
N LYS A 124 -5.66 -10.22 -1.17
CA LYS A 124 -5.12 -10.33 0.18
C LYS A 124 -3.70 -9.77 0.23
N ILE A 125 -3.32 -9.22 1.39
CA ILE A 125 -1.96 -8.69 1.62
C ILE A 125 -0.92 -9.80 1.58
N LYS A 126 -1.28 -11.03 2.00
CA LYS A 126 -0.36 -12.17 1.98
C LYS A 126 0.05 -12.51 0.56
N LEU A 127 1.36 -12.62 0.33
CA LEU A 127 1.89 -13.09 -0.95
C LEU A 127 1.30 -14.46 -1.31
N GLN A 128 0.55 -14.50 -2.42
CA GLN A 128 -0.02 -15.75 -2.94
C GLN A 128 1.05 -16.44 -3.80
N GLU A 129 1.73 -17.44 -3.23
CA GLU A 129 2.85 -18.13 -3.89
C GLU A 129 2.49 -18.65 -5.29
N LYS A 130 1.28 -19.21 -5.43
CA LYS A 130 0.79 -19.75 -6.69
C LYS A 130 0.71 -18.68 -7.78
N GLU A 131 0.22 -17.50 -7.42
CA GLU A 131 0.11 -16.35 -8.33
C GLU A 131 1.48 -15.75 -8.60
N TYR A 132 2.32 -15.60 -7.56
CA TYR A 132 3.68 -15.09 -7.70
C TYR A 132 4.51 -15.90 -8.69
N PHE A 133 4.43 -17.23 -8.62
CA PHE A 133 5.20 -18.13 -9.50
C PHE A 133 4.52 -18.42 -10.83
N SER A 134 3.25 -18.07 -11.05
CA SER A 134 2.50 -18.42 -12.27
C SER A 134 3.21 -18.03 -13.57
N ALA A 135 3.76 -16.82 -13.64
CA ALA A 135 4.51 -16.32 -14.79
C ALA A 135 6.04 -16.48 -14.66
N ARG A 136 6.56 -16.66 -13.43
CA ARG A 136 7.99 -16.69 -13.14
C ARG A 136 8.59 -18.09 -13.12
N CYS A 137 7.83 -19.04 -12.62
CA CYS A 137 8.20 -20.45 -12.55
C CYS A 137 6.93 -21.33 -12.51
N PRO A 138 6.32 -21.63 -13.68
CA PRO A 138 5.07 -22.38 -13.77
C PRO A 138 5.08 -23.72 -13.05
N ALA A 139 6.23 -24.40 -12.96
CA ALA A 139 6.35 -25.66 -12.25
C ALA A 139 6.03 -25.54 -10.75
N ILE A 140 6.47 -24.47 -10.10
CA ILE A 140 6.13 -24.20 -8.69
C ILE A 140 4.64 -23.85 -8.57
N ALA A 141 4.10 -23.06 -9.49
CA ALA A 141 2.69 -22.69 -9.48
C ALA A 141 1.76 -23.88 -9.71
N ALA A 142 2.19 -24.86 -10.50
CA ALA A 142 1.44 -26.08 -10.85
C ALA A 142 1.50 -27.17 -9.76
N ALA A 143 2.28 -26.99 -8.70
CA ALA A 143 2.39 -27.95 -7.60
C ALA A 143 1.00 -28.33 -7.07
N SER A 144 0.77 -29.64 -6.90
CA SER A 144 -0.53 -30.24 -6.56
C SER A 144 -1.01 -29.85 -5.16
N ASN A 145 -0.08 -29.59 -4.26
CA ASN A 145 -0.35 -29.23 -2.86
C ASN A 145 0.75 -28.33 -2.27
N THR A 146 0.53 -27.83 -1.07
CA THR A 146 1.46 -26.93 -0.38
C THR A 146 2.80 -27.59 -0.07
N ALA A 147 2.82 -28.89 0.29
CA ALA A 147 4.06 -29.58 0.63
C ALA A 147 4.98 -29.71 -0.57
N GLU A 148 4.44 -30.08 -1.73
CA GLU A 148 5.18 -30.14 -2.99
C GLU A 148 5.70 -28.75 -3.40
N ARG A 149 4.87 -27.71 -3.29
CA ARG A 149 5.29 -26.35 -3.59
C ARG A 149 6.43 -25.90 -2.68
N THR A 150 6.34 -26.14 -1.38
CA THR A 150 7.42 -25.84 -0.43
C THR A 150 8.71 -26.57 -0.80
N HIS A 151 8.63 -27.84 -1.19
CA HIS A 151 9.78 -28.61 -1.66
C HIS A 151 10.43 -27.98 -2.91
N LEU A 152 9.63 -27.62 -3.93
CA LEU A 152 10.12 -26.99 -5.16
C LEU A 152 10.76 -25.60 -4.86
N ILE A 153 10.20 -24.82 -3.96
CA ILE A 153 10.79 -23.55 -3.51
C ILE A 153 12.14 -23.79 -2.81
N GLN A 154 12.27 -24.87 -2.04
CA GLN A 154 13.54 -25.24 -1.42
C GLN A 154 14.58 -25.63 -2.47
N LEU A 155 14.21 -26.39 -3.49
CA LEU A 155 15.08 -26.71 -4.62
C LEU A 155 15.50 -25.45 -5.39
N LEU A 156 14.59 -24.50 -5.59
CA LEU A 156 14.88 -23.19 -6.18
C LEU A 156 15.94 -22.41 -5.36
N LYS A 157 15.79 -22.41 -4.03
CA LYS A 157 16.76 -21.82 -3.09
C LYS A 157 18.15 -22.43 -3.24
N GLU A 158 18.21 -23.75 -3.40
CA GLU A 158 19.45 -24.50 -3.53
C GLU A 158 20.06 -24.43 -4.95
N GLY A 159 19.33 -23.86 -5.92
CA GLY A 159 19.73 -23.84 -7.34
C GLY A 159 19.67 -25.20 -8.01
N LYS A 160 18.81 -26.11 -7.53
CA LYS A 160 18.71 -27.51 -7.98
C LYS A 160 17.42 -27.83 -8.71
N MET A 161 16.54 -26.86 -8.89
CA MET A 161 15.21 -27.10 -9.43
C MET A 161 15.25 -27.57 -10.89
N SER A 162 16.08 -26.97 -11.75
CA SER A 162 16.26 -27.39 -13.14
C SER A 162 16.77 -28.82 -13.21
N HIS A 163 17.78 -29.15 -12.40
CA HIS A 163 18.34 -30.50 -12.36
C HIS A 163 17.38 -31.55 -11.85
N HIS A 164 16.52 -31.16 -10.89
CA HIS A 164 15.45 -32.03 -10.40
C HIS A 164 14.43 -32.37 -11.50
N GLN A 165 14.06 -31.39 -12.32
CA GLN A 165 13.16 -31.61 -13.45
C GLN A 165 13.75 -32.47 -14.56
N GLU A 166 15.03 -32.31 -14.83
CA GLU A 166 15.77 -33.03 -15.87
C GLU A 166 16.31 -34.38 -15.39
N GLY A 167 16.27 -34.65 -14.07
CA GLY A 167 16.87 -35.85 -13.48
C GLY A 167 18.40 -35.89 -13.59
N THR A 168 19.02 -34.70 -13.64
CA THR A 168 20.46 -34.52 -13.81
C THR A 168 21.09 -33.95 -12.53
N GLU A 169 22.43 -34.06 -12.41
CA GLU A 169 23.21 -33.37 -11.40
C GLU A 169 24.05 -32.27 -12.08
N GLY A 170 24.16 -31.10 -11.42
CA GLY A 170 24.93 -29.99 -11.98
C GLY A 170 25.13 -28.83 -11.02
N ALA A 171 25.90 -27.84 -11.48
CA ALA A 171 26.07 -26.60 -10.69
C ALA A 171 24.78 -25.81 -10.59
N PRO A 172 24.56 -25.08 -9.47
CA PRO A 172 23.39 -24.26 -9.27
C PRO A 172 23.16 -23.27 -10.42
N ALA A 173 21.93 -23.21 -10.93
CA ALA A 173 21.58 -22.28 -11.99
C ALA A 173 21.44 -20.85 -11.44
N PRO A 174 22.17 -19.85 -11.97
CA PRO A 174 22.16 -18.48 -11.40
C PRO A 174 20.78 -17.81 -11.37
N TRP A 175 19.91 -18.14 -12.35
CA TRP A 175 18.55 -17.59 -12.41
C TRP A 175 17.67 -18.07 -11.25
N GLU A 176 17.86 -19.31 -10.79
CA GLU A 176 17.11 -19.90 -9.68
C GLU A 176 17.36 -19.14 -8.37
N GLN A 177 18.62 -18.91 -8.04
CA GLN A 177 19.01 -18.15 -6.87
C GLN A 177 18.55 -16.69 -6.95
N THR A 178 18.52 -16.12 -8.17
CA THR A 178 18.02 -14.77 -8.39
C THR A 178 16.51 -14.71 -8.17
N LEU A 179 15.76 -15.66 -8.72
CA LEU A 179 14.31 -15.76 -8.53
C LEU A 179 13.96 -16.01 -7.06
N PHE A 180 14.72 -16.88 -6.37
CA PHE A 180 14.51 -17.12 -4.95
C PHE A 180 14.72 -15.84 -4.11
N ARG A 181 15.78 -15.07 -4.36
CA ARG A 181 16.00 -13.78 -3.68
C ARG A 181 14.87 -12.78 -3.95
N GLN A 182 14.34 -12.73 -5.16
CA GLN A 182 13.18 -11.89 -5.50
C GLN A 182 11.92 -12.33 -4.75
N TYR A 183 11.70 -13.64 -4.67
CA TYR A 183 10.58 -14.21 -3.91
C TYR A 183 10.71 -13.90 -2.40
N GLU A 184 11.88 -14.11 -1.82
CA GLU A 184 12.15 -13.82 -0.42
C GLU A 184 11.96 -12.32 -0.10
N ALA A 185 12.41 -11.43 -1.00
CA ALA A 185 12.18 -9.99 -0.88
C ALA A 185 10.68 -9.63 -0.95
N ALA A 186 9.93 -10.24 -1.87
CA ALA A 186 8.49 -10.03 -1.98
C ALA A 186 7.73 -10.57 -0.76
N LEU A 187 8.10 -11.74 -0.26
CA LEU A 187 7.51 -12.32 0.96
C LEU A 187 7.77 -11.43 2.19
N ARG A 188 9.00 -10.92 2.32
CA ARG A 188 9.36 -9.99 3.39
C ARG A 188 8.57 -8.69 3.29
N LEU A 189 8.41 -8.13 2.09
CA LEU A 189 7.66 -6.90 1.88
C LEU A 189 6.19 -7.09 2.28
N ALA A 190 5.54 -8.16 1.82
CA ALA A 190 4.16 -8.49 2.21
C ALA A 190 4.01 -8.66 3.75
N GLY A 191 5.01 -9.25 4.39
CA GLY A 191 5.05 -9.34 5.86
C GLY A 191 5.19 -7.97 6.53
N ALA A 192 6.03 -7.09 5.99
CA ALA A 192 6.23 -5.73 6.49
C ALA A 192 4.96 -4.87 6.34
N GLU A 193 4.30 -4.95 5.19
CA GLU A 193 3.01 -4.29 4.95
C GLU A 193 1.93 -4.81 5.90
N SER A 194 1.87 -6.12 6.11
CA SER A 194 0.95 -6.73 7.08
C SER A 194 1.18 -6.16 8.48
N LEU A 195 2.43 -6.05 8.94
CA LEU A 195 2.75 -5.43 10.23
C LEU A 195 2.28 -3.98 10.32
N PHE A 196 2.50 -3.19 9.26
CA PHE A 196 2.06 -1.80 9.19
C PHE A 196 0.53 -1.67 9.32
N TYR A 197 -0.22 -2.50 8.60
CA TYR A 197 -1.69 -2.44 8.62
C TYR A 197 -2.29 -2.92 9.95
N HIS A 198 -1.58 -3.77 10.69
CA HIS A 198 -2.04 -4.27 12.00
C HIS A 198 -1.60 -3.39 13.18
N VAL A 199 -0.96 -2.24 12.96
CA VAL A 199 -0.63 -1.33 14.06
C VAL A 199 -1.91 -0.87 14.74
N PRO A 200 -2.05 -1.04 16.07
CA PRO A 200 -3.25 -0.61 16.78
C PRO A 200 -3.41 0.92 16.80
N ALA A 201 -4.64 1.40 16.92
CA ALA A 201 -4.94 2.82 16.93
C ALA A 201 -4.19 3.61 18.02
N GLN A 202 -4.06 3.04 19.24
CA GLN A 202 -3.33 3.65 20.34
C GLN A 202 -1.82 3.81 20.06
N ASP A 203 -1.28 3.01 19.13
CA ASP A 203 0.11 3.05 18.70
C ASP A 203 0.28 3.83 17.38
N GLY A 204 -0.75 4.58 16.97
CA GLY A 204 -0.75 5.39 15.76
C GLY A 204 -1.18 4.64 14.49
N GLY A 205 -1.77 3.45 14.64
CA GLY A 205 -2.26 2.65 13.51
C GLY A 205 -3.36 3.35 12.73
N ARG A 206 -3.26 3.22 11.40
CA ARG A 206 -4.14 3.92 10.47
C ARG A 206 -5.46 3.21 10.21
N PHE A 207 -5.51 1.89 10.44
CA PHE A 207 -6.63 1.02 10.07
C PHE A 207 -7.23 0.30 11.28
N PRO A 208 -7.80 1.05 12.25
CA PRO A 208 -8.33 0.45 13.48
C PRO A 208 -9.53 -0.46 13.26
N LEU A 209 -10.26 -0.33 12.16
CA LEU A 209 -11.48 -1.07 11.88
C LEU A 209 -11.24 -2.27 10.93
N THR A 210 -10.27 -2.16 10.02
CA THR A 210 -10.03 -3.16 8.97
C THR A 210 -8.65 -3.80 9.03
N GLY A 211 -7.72 -3.25 9.81
CA GLY A 211 -6.37 -3.79 10.03
C GLY A 211 -6.36 -4.95 11.04
N VAL A 212 -7.35 -5.84 11.01
CA VAL A 212 -7.50 -6.96 11.96
C VAL A 212 -7.72 -8.28 11.23
N GLY A 213 -7.14 -9.36 11.75
CA GLY A 213 -7.34 -10.69 11.21
C GLY A 213 -6.67 -10.91 9.83
N ASP A 214 -7.36 -11.58 8.92
CA ASP A 214 -6.87 -11.83 7.55
C ASP A 214 -7.26 -10.68 6.64
N VAL A 215 -6.38 -9.67 6.57
CA VAL A 215 -6.66 -8.38 5.94
C VAL A 215 -6.71 -8.46 4.42
N ASN A 216 -7.76 -7.88 3.84
CA ASN A 216 -7.92 -7.68 2.40
C ASN A 216 -7.72 -6.20 2.04
N LEU A 217 -7.09 -5.94 0.90
CA LEU A 217 -6.80 -4.56 0.45
C LEU A 217 -8.07 -3.74 0.28
N TYR A 218 -9.14 -4.30 -0.28
CA TYR A 218 -10.39 -3.56 -0.48
C TYR A 218 -10.98 -3.00 0.83
N ALA A 219 -10.80 -3.71 1.95
CA ALA A 219 -11.29 -3.26 3.25
C ALA A 219 -10.47 -2.07 3.78
N LEU A 220 -9.13 -2.15 3.66
CA LEU A 220 -8.25 -1.03 4.00
C LEU A 220 -8.55 0.22 3.17
N PHE A 221 -8.74 0.05 1.87
CA PHE A 221 -9.11 1.18 0.99
C PHE A 221 -10.46 1.77 1.37
N ALA A 222 -11.47 0.95 1.70
CA ALA A 222 -12.77 1.43 2.12
C ALA A 222 -12.70 2.28 3.41
N GLU A 223 -11.87 1.86 4.37
CA GLU A 223 -11.62 2.64 5.60
C GLU A 223 -10.84 3.93 5.27
N LEU A 224 -9.82 3.85 4.41
CA LEU A 224 -9.05 5.00 3.96
C LEU A 224 -9.91 6.03 3.23
N ASP A 225 -10.74 5.58 2.29
CA ASP A 225 -11.64 6.45 1.52
C ASP A 225 -12.62 7.19 2.43
N GLY A 226 -13.11 6.50 3.46
CA GLY A 226 -13.92 7.12 4.51
C GLY A 226 -13.16 8.19 5.31
N GLN A 227 -11.86 7.95 5.60
CA GLN A 227 -11.01 8.90 6.33
C GLN A 227 -10.59 10.11 5.48
N LEU A 228 -10.45 9.92 4.17
CA LEU A 228 -10.06 10.99 3.23
C LEU A 228 -11.23 11.90 2.86
N ARG A 229 -12.44 11.44 3.05
CA ARG A 229 -13.66 12.18 2.75
C ARG A 229 -13.93 13.25 3.81
N ARG A 230 -14.28 14.45 3.40
CA ARG A 230 -14.77 15.49 4.33
C ARG A 230 -16.15 15.12 4.90
N PRO A 231 -16.54 15.67 6.07
CA PRO A 231 -17.80 15.28 6.74
C PRO A 231 -19.07 15.42 5.89
N ASP A 232 -19.11 16.39 4.98
CA ASP A 232 -20.23 16.66 4.06
C ASP A 232 -19.98 16.13 2.64
N GLY A 233 -18.84 15.43 2.45
CA GLY A 233 -18.47 14.80 1.18
C GLY A 233 -19.09 13.42 0.99
N ARG A 234 -18.70 12.76 -0.11
CA ARG A 234 -19.14 11.40 -0.42
C ARG A 234 -17.95 10.51 -0.80
N ALA A 235 -18.02 9.25 -0.37
CA ALA A 235 -17.10 8.24 -0.87
C ALA A 235 -17.90 7.10 -1.52
N GLY A 236 -17.50 6.68 -2.73
CA GLY A 236 -18.13 5.60 -3.47
C GLY A 236 -17.11 4.59 -3.93
N PHE A 237 -17.35 3.29 -3.69
CA PHE A 237 -16.40 2.26 -4.08
C PHE A 237 -17.08 0.94 -4.44
N ILE A 238 -16.36 0.16 -5.27
CA ILE A 238 -16.77 -1.17 -5.72
C ILE A 238 -15.92 -2.19 -4.98
N VAL A 239 -16.54 -3.04 -4.17
CA VAL A 239 -15.82 -4.00 -3.30
C VAL A 239 -16.56 -5.35 -3.26
N PRO A 240 -15.88 -6.44 -2.91
CA PRO A 240 -16.55 -7.71 -2.63
C PRO A 240 -17.64 -7.55 -1.56
N THR A 241 -18.75 -8.30 -1.70
CA THR A 241 -19.85 -8.32 -0.72
C THR A 241 -19.38 -8.67 0.70
N GLY A 242 -18.22 -9.32 0.84
CA GLY A 242 -17.55 -9.57 2.10
C GLY A 242 -17.36 -8.34 2.98
N ILE A 243 -17.34 -7.13 2.41
CA ILE A 243 -17.29 -5.88 3.19
C ILE A 243 -18.44 -5.76 4.21
N ALA A 244 -19.59 -6.34 3.91
CA ALA A 244 -20.79 -6.32 4.75
C ALA A 244 -21.06 -7.66 5.48
N THR A 245 -20.36 -8.75 5.10
CA THR A 245 -20.68 -10.10 5.56
C THR A 245 -19.56 -10.84 6.27
N ASP A 246 -18.30 -10.43 6.09
CA ASP A 246 -17.15 -11.11 6.67
C ASP A 246 -16.84 -10.60 8.09
N ASP A 247 -16.40 -11.50 8.95
CA ASP A 247 -16.03 -11.16 10.34
C ASP A 247 -14.89 -10.15 10.41
N SER A 248 -13.94 -10.19 9.48
CA SER A 248 -12.80 -9.25 9.41
C SER A 248 -13.19 -7.81 9.11
N THR A 249 -14.36 -7.58 8.48
CA THR A 249 -14.88 -6.26 8.12
C THR A 249 -16.03 -5.80 9.01
N LYS A 250 -16.46 -6.64 9.95
CA LYS A 250 -17.61 -6.40 10.84
C LYS A 250 -17.50 -5.06 11.58
N ALA A 251 -16.34 -4.74 12.15
CA ALA A 251 -16.14 -3.50 12.91
C ALA A 251 -16.31 -2.28 12.01
N PHE A 252 -15.78 -2.32 10.79
CA PHE A 252 -15.94 -1.27 9.79
C PHE A 252 -17.41 -1.10 9.40
N PHE A 253 -18.07 -2.20 8.99
CA PHE A 253 -19.46 -2.14 8.55
C PHE A 253 -20.40 -1.65 9.67
N GLN A 254 -20.19 -2.14 10.89
CA GLN A 254 -20.92 -1.68 12.07
C GLN A 254 -20.70 -0.17 12.33
N SER A 255 -19.48 0.32 12.20
CA SER A 255 -19.14 1.73 12.38
C SER A 255 -19.87 2.62 11.38
N ILE A 256 -19.88 2.29 10.09
CA ILE A 256 -20.55 3.11 9.07
C ILE A 256 -22.07 3.09 9.19
N VAL A 257 -22.66 1.97 9.65
CA VAL A 257 -24.11 1.86 9.88
C VAL A 257 -24.53 2.62 11.15
N GLN A 258 -23.85 2.40 12.27
CA GLN A 258 -24.16 3.09 13.53
C GLN A 258 -23.89 4.60 13.45
N GLY A 259 -22.81 4.99 12.75
CA GLY A 259 -22.47 6.37 12.47
C GLY A 259 -23.37 7.04 11.43
N ARG A 260 -24.36 6.32 10.87
CA ARG A 260 -25.26 6.79 9.81
C ARG A 260 -24.53 7.34 8.59
N GLN A 261 -23.36 6.77 8.29
CA GLN A 261 -22.55 7.18 7.17
C GLN A 261 -22.87 6.37 5.89
N LEU A 262 -23.55 5.23 6.01
CA LEU A 262 -23.92 4.40 4.88
C LEU A 262 -25.10 5.04 4.14
N ALA A 263 -24.83 5.69 3.00
CA ALA A 263 -25.89 6.31 2.16
C ALA A 263 -26.56 5.29 1.25
N SER A 264 -25.80 4.37 0.67
CA SER A 264 -26.36 3.29 -0.15
C SER A 264 -25.44 2.07 -0.19
N LEU A 265 -26.06 0.89 -0.36
CA LEU A 265 -25.40 -0.37 -0.65
C LEU A 265 -26.24 -1.11 -1.70
N TYR A 266 -25.64 -1.42 -2.84
CA TYR A 266 -26.24 -2.22 -3.88
C TYR A 266 -25.37 -3.46 -4.13
N ASP A 267 -25.96 -4.64 -4.05
CA ASP A 267 -25.27 -5.92 -4.21
C ASP A 267 -25.53 -6.53 -5.58
N PHE A 268 -24.48 -7.11 -6.18
CA PHE A 268 -24.52 -7.64 -7.54
C PHE A 268 -23.83 -8.99 -7.62
N GLU A 269 -24.30 -9.82 -8.55
CA GLU A 269 -23.60 -11.04 -8.97
C GLU A 269 -22.64 -10.72 -10.13
N ASN A 270 -21.44 -11.30 -10.10
CA ASN A 270 -20.47 -11.17 -11.19
C ASN A 270 -20.86 -12.07 -12.37
N LYS A 271 -21.83 -11.62 -13.17
CA LYS A 271 -22.21 -12.27 -14.44
C LYS A 271 -21.32 -11.80 -15.58
N GLU A 272 -20.00 -12.07 -15.49
CA GLU A 272 -19.00 -11.69 -16.50
C GLU A 272 -18.68 -10.18 -16.60
N LEU A 273 -19.16 -9.36 -15.68
CA LEU A 273 -18.81 -7.94 -15.61
C LEU A 273 -17.31 -7.73 -15.35
N PHE A 274 -16.71 -8.60 -14.52
CA PHE A 274 -15.29 -8.66 -14.26
C PHE A 274 -14.74 -10.01 -14.71
N PRO A 275 -14.26 -10.15 -15.96
CA PRO A 275 -13.83 -11.45 -16.51
C PRO A 275 -12.67 -12.11 -15.78
N ALA A 276 -11.80 -11.31 -15.13
CA ALA A 276 -10.68 -11.80 -14.33
C ALA A 276 -11.09 -12.34 -12.95
N VAL A 277 -12.33 -12.08 -12.53
CA VAL A 277 -12.86 -12.51 -11.22
C VAL A 277 -13.80 -13.69 -11.43
N HIS A 278 -13.66 -14.73 -10.59
CA HIS A 278 -14.51 -15.92 -10.68
C HIS A 278 -16.00 -15.56 -10.62
N LYS A 279 -16.82 -16.24 -11.44
CA LYS A 279 -18.28 -15.96 -11.59
C LYS A 279 -19.10 -16.05 -10.30
N SER A 280 -18.63 -16.80 -9.30
CA SER A 280 -19.31 -16.92 -8.00
C SER A 280 -19.08 -15.72 -7.06
N TYR A 281 -18.15 -14.83 -7.40
CA TYR A 281 -17.95 -13.64 -6.60
C TYR A 281 -19.12 -12.68 -6.73
N LYS A 282 -19.54 -12.15 -5.59
CA LYS A 282 -20.50 -11.04 -5.52
C LYS A 282 -19.76 -9.79 -5.12
N PHE A 283 -20.25 -8.66 -5.59
CA PHE A 283 -19.66 -7.36 -5.27
C PHE A 283 -20.75 -6.34 -4.94
N SER A 284 -20.37 -5.35 -4.18
CA SER A 284 -21.28 -4.29 -3.74
C SER A 284 -20.76 -2.93 -4.21
N LEU A 285 -21.69 -2.07 -4.59
CA LEU A 285 -21.47 -0.63 -4.72
C LEU A 285 -21.86 0.02 -3.40
N ILE A 286 -20.89 0.63 -2.73
CA ILE A 286 -21.12 1.31 -1.45
C ILE A 286 -20.93 2.81 -1.65
N THR A 287 -21.85 3.60 -1.05
CA THR A 287 -21.71 5.04 -0.94
C THR A 287 -21.77 5.44 0.53
N LEU A 288 -20.75 6.18 0.97
CA LEU A 288 -20.71 6.83 2.26
C LEU A 288 -21.02 8.32 2.12
N SER A 289 -21.70 8.89 3.13
CA SER A 289 -22.04 10.32 3.20
C SER A 289 -21.82 10.88 4.60
#